data_11ed07ffd67eedc64cc687402bfee52e
#
_entry.id   11ed07ffd67eedc64cc687402bfee52e
#
_cell.length_a   1.000
_cell.length_b   1.000
_cell.length_c   1.000
_cell.angle_alpha   90.00
_cell.angle_beta   90.00
_cell.angle_gamma   90.00
#
_symmetry.space_group_name_H-M   'P 1'
#
loop_
_entity.id
_entity.type
_entity.pdbx_description
1 polymer ?
#
loop_
_entity_poly.entity_id
_entity_poly.type
_entity_poly.pdbx_seq_one_letter_code
_entity_poly.pdbx_strand_id
1 'polypeptide(L)'
;MTSGYVLSDEVLNHEINEPAFAKNSSYKAKKSLNDLDLFTKGQPVDFYKELRDNAPVYFHDPMPTDPEPGYWVLTRHEDIKHVSMNPKIFSSQYATGNMLTQGSEENRHPRLFKSTIDHMLNLDGEMHLGLRKEHMPFFKPGYVEDLQKKVTIKVGQLLDQIGPMGECNLVSEVSQQLPIYTLSEILGIPEADRQKLVTWMEFLELAQYFAVEQIKQQNEGVTDSSPDPEMINLFNAMVDEMFDYGKHILLKKRKNPEND
;
A
#
# COMPACT_ATOMS: atom_id res chain seq x y z
N MET A 1 23.99 -0.87 -14.67
CA MET A 1 23.70 0.41 -15.33
C MET A 1 22.42 0.93 -14.71
N THR A 2 22.56 1.85 -13.80
CA THR A 2 21.45 2.50 -13.12
C THR A 2 20.90 3.56 -14.05
N SER A 3 19.82 3.26 -14.76
CA SER A 3 19.01 4.26 -15.44
C SER A 3 18.23 5.03 -14.37
N GLY A 4 18.86 6.06 -13.82
CA GLY A 4 18.15 7.06 -13.05
C GLY A 4 17.26 7.84 -14.04
N TYR A 5 15.95 7.75 -13.84
CA TYR A 5 15.02 8.66 -14.49
C TYR A 5 15.26 10.05 -13.89
N VAL A 6 15.96 10.90 -14.64
CA VAL A 6 15.99 12.33 -14.36
C VAL A 6 14.69 12.87 -14.96
N LEU A 7 13.79 13.33 -14.11
CA LEU A 7 12.64 14.14 -14.55
C LEU A 7 13.22 15.30 -15.38
N SER A 8 12.65 15.56 -16.55
CA SER A 8 13.09 16.71 -17.36
C SER A 8 12.87 18.00 -16.55
N ASP A 9 13.80 18.93 -16.67
CA ASP A 9 13.71 20.24 -16.01
C ASP A 9 12.39 20.97 -16.31
N GLU A 10 11.71 20.63 -17.41
CA GLU A 10 10.37 21.11 -17.76
C GLU A 10 9.29 20.65 -16.78
N VAL A 11 9.40 19.45 -16.19
CA VAL A 11 8.42 18.94 -15.18
C VAL A 11 8.69 19.55 -13.81
N LEU A 12 9.97 19.79 -13.47
CA LEU A 12 10.38 20.39 -12.20
C LEU A 12 10.14 21.92 -12.15
N ASN A 13 10.10 22.60 -13.31
CA ASN A 13 9.90 24.05 -13.40
C ASN A 13 8.47 24.47 -13.80
N HIS A 14 7.51 23.53 -13.85
CA HIS A 14 6.12 23.94 -13.88
C HIS A 14 5.81 24.59 -12.53
N GLU A 15 5.78 25.91 -12.50
CA GLU A 15 5.04 26.63 -11.47
C GLU A 15 3.65 26.02 -11.43
N ILE A 16 3.33 25.32 -10.33
CA ILE A 16 1.97 24.87 -10.04
C ILE A 16 1.17 26.13 -9.85
N ASN A 17 0.73 26.73 -10.93
CA ASN A 17 -0.32 27.75 -10.88
C ASN A 17 -1.52 27.03 -10.27
N GLU A 18 -1.82 27.37 -9.01
CA GLU A 18 -3.01 26.86 -8.34
C GLU A 18 -4.21 26.96 -9.29
N PRO A 19 -4.87 25.83 -9.62
CA PRO A 19 -5.97 25.85 -10.58
C PRO A 19 -7.03 26.86 -10.08
N ALA A 20 -7.52 27.66 -10.97
CA ALA A 20 -8.47 28.74 -10.65
C ALA A 20 -9.73 28.29 -9.88
N PHE A 21 -10.06 27.01 -9.90
CA PHE A 21 -11.19 26.41 -9.14
C PHE A 21 -10.90 26.31 -7.65
N ALA A 22 -9.61 26.19 -7.24
CA ALA A 22 -9.26 25.97 -5.84
C ALA A 22 -9.61 27.16 -4.96
N LYS A 23 -9.49 28.37 -5.51
CA LYS A 23 -9.70 29.62 -4.74
C LYS A 23 -11.15 30.07 -4.69
N ASN A 24 -12.05 29.48 -5.47
CA ASN A 24 -13.46 29.88 -5.54
C ASN A 24 -14.41 29.01 -4.73
N SER A 25 -13.95 27.94 -4.07
CA SER A 25 -14.80 27.18 -3.17
C SER A 25 -14.90 27.91 -1.83
N SER A 26 -16.00 28.62 -1.61
CA SER A 26 -16.36 29.17 -0.30
C SER A 26 -16.73 28.07 0.71
N TYR A 27 -16.84 26.84 0.27
CA TYR A 27 -17.16 25.68 1.10
C TYR A 27 -15.95 25.26 1.95
N LYS A 28 -16.16 25.22 3.27
CA LYS A 28 -15.20 24.68 4.21
C LYS A 28 -15.81 23.46 4.90
N ALA A 29 -15.19 22.31 4.74
CA ALA A 29 -15.61 21.10 5.43
C ALA A 29 -15.48 21.31 6.95
N LYS A 30 -16.46 20.78 7.69
CA LYS A 30 -16.45 20.83 9.16
C LYS A 30 -15.60 19.73 9.80
N LYS A 31 -15.22 18.73 9.01
CA LYS A 31 -14.44 17.56 9.43
C LYS A 31 -13.19 17.45 8.58
N SER A 32 -12.15 16.90 9.15
CA SER A 32 -10.91 16.58 8.44
C SER A 32 -10.87 15.10 8.06
N LEU A 33 -10.45 14.80 6.85
CA LEU A 33 -10.16 13.41 6.42
C LEU A 33 -8.84 12.88 7.02
N ASN A 34 -8.03 13.75 7.61
CA ASN A 34 -6.82 13.38 8.35
C ASN A 34 -7.13 13.05 9.82
N ASP A 35 -8.35 13.32 10.28
CA ASP A 35 -8.81 12.90 11.59
C ASP A 35 -9.14 11.41 11.59
N LEU A 36 -8.26 10.61 12.17
CA LEU A 36 -8.39 9.16 12.22
C LEU A 36 -9.63 8.71 13.00
N ASP A 37 -10.10 9.51 13.98
CA ASP A 37 -11.28 9.20 14.76
C ASP A 37 -12.56 9.27 13.92
N LEU A 38 -12.52 9.98 12.80
CA LEU A 38 -13.62 10.00 11.83
C LEU A 38 -13.95 8.59 11.28
N PHE A 39 -12.96 7.69 11.26
CA PHE A 39 -13.07 6.35 10.68
C PHE A 39 -13.31 5.24 11.71
N THR A 40 -13.32 5.52 12.99
CA THR A 40 -13.47 4.52 14.05
C THR A 40 -14.79 3.74 14.01
N LYS A 41 -15.83 4.35 13.42
CA LYS A 41 -17.16 3.75 13.23
C LYS A 41 -17.41 3.26 11.79
N GLY A 42 -16.36 3.14 10.99
CA GLY A 42 -16.41 2.82 9.57
C GLY A 42 -16.28 4.04 8.68
N GLN A 43 -16.53 3.86 7.38
CA GLN A 43 -16.37 4.94 6.40
C GLN A 43 -17.38 6.07 6.68
N PRO A 44 -16.94 7.36 6.66
CA PRO A 44 -17.79 8.50 6.95
C PRO A 44 -18.70 8.87 5.77
N VAL A 45 -19.65 8.00 5.47
CA VAL A 45 -20.52 8.05 4.27
C VAL A 45 -21.29 9.39 4.18
N ASP A 46 -21.79 9.88 5.31
CA ASP A 46 -22.52 11.16 5.35
C ASP A 46 -21.61 12.33 5.01
N PHE A 47 -20.35 12.29 5.46
CA PHE A 47 -19.38 13.33 5.12
C PHE A 47 -18.99 13.26 3.64
N TYR A 48 -18.80 12.08 3.08
CA TYR A 48 -18.61 11.95 1.63
C TYR A 48 -19.81 12.43 0.82
N LYS A 49 -21.02 12.22 1.34
CA LYS A 49 -22.23 12.77 0.71
C LYS A 49 -22.25 14.30 0.77
N GLU A 50 -21.92 14.89 1.92
CA GLU A 50 -21.82 16.32 2.10
C GLU A 50 -20.83 16.95 1.10
N LEU A 51 -19.65 16.33 0.93
CA LEU A 51 -18.66 16.78 -0.07
C LEU A 51 -19.20 16.65 -1.50
N ARG A 52 -19.84 15.52 -1.86
CA ARG A 52 -20.42 15.37 -3.20
C ARG A 52 -21.45 16.42 -3.56
N ASP A 53 -22.26 16.81 -2.58
CA ASP A 53 -23.35 17.75 -2.80
C ASP A 53 -22.86 19.20 -2.86
N ASN A 54 -21.82 19.56 -2.11
CA ASN A 54 -21.38 20.96 -1.93
C ASN A 54 -20.03 21.27 -2.58
N ALA A 55 -19.09 20.32 -2.60
CA ALA A 55 -17.74 20.49 -3.14
C ALA A 55 -17.20 19.15 -3.67
N PRO A 56 -17.70 18.65 -4.82
CA PRO A 56 -17.33 17.33 -5.34
C PRO A 56 -15.86 17.17 -5.70
N VAL A 57 -15.19 18.28 -6.00
CA VAL A 57 -13.74 18.41 -6.10
C VAL A 57 -13.31 19.36 -4.99
N TYR A 58 -12.81 18.82 -3.90
CA TYR A 58 -12.52 19.55 -2.67
C TYR A 58 -11.02 19.54 -2.39
N PHE A 59 -10.43 20.72 -2.17
CA PHE A 59 -9.06 20.82 -1.68
C PHE A 59 -9.07 20.70 -0.15
N HIS A 60 -8.45 19.64 0.36
CA HIS A 60 -8.29 19.40 1.77
C HIS A 60 -7.02 20.12 2.25
N ASP A 61 -7.20 21.12 3.10
CA ASP A 61 -6.08 21.85 3.69
C ASP A 61 -5.22 20.91 4.54
N PRO A 62 -3.89 21.11 4.58
CA PRO A 62 -3.02 20.31 5.43
C PRO A 62 -3.34 20.58 6.91
N MET A 63 -3.19 19.54 7.74
CA MET A 63 -3.12 19.77 9.19
C MET A 63 -1.76 20.39 9.57
N PRO A 64 -1.66 21.07 10.71
CA PRO A 64 -0.39 21.68 11.15
C PRO A 64 0.79 20.68 11.24
N THR A 65 0.49 19.39 11.39
CA THR A 65 1.45 18.30 11.48
C THR A 65 1.72 17.60 10.15
N ASP A 66 0.97 17.94 9.08
CA ASP A 66 1.18 17.35 7.77
C ASP A 66 2.42 17.95 7.11
N PRO A 67 3.35 17.14 6.61
CA PRO A 67 4.51 17.61 5.86
C PRO A 67 4.15 18.12 4.45
N GLU A 68 2.94 17.83 3.96
CA GLU A 68 2.49 18.08 2.61
C GLU A 68 1.51 19.27 2.54
N PRO A 69 1.47 19.98 1.41
CA PRO A 69 0.66 21.19 1.24
C PRO A 69 -0.85 20.97 1.15
N GLY A 70 -1.34 19.78 1.46
CA GLY A 70 -2.73 19.39 1.29
C GLY A 70 -2.95 18.53 0.04
N TYR A 71 -4.22 18.16 -0.21
CA TYR A 71 -4.54 17.26 -1.32
C TYR A 71 -5.96 17.46 -1.85
N TRP A 72 -6.19 17.05 -3.11
CA TRP A 72 -7.50 17.07 -3.72
C TRP A 72 -8.31 15.83 -3.40
N VAL A 73 -9.55 16.01 -2.99
CA VAL A 73 -10.52 14.96 -2.70
C VAL A 73 -11.57 14.94 -3.82
N LEU A 74 -11.70 13.79 -4.48
CA LEU A 74 -12.72 13.56 -5.49
C LEU A 74 -13.78 12.63 -4.93
N THR A 75 -15.05 13.03 -5.05
CA THR A 75 -16.16 12.28 -4.46
C THR A 75 -17.20 11.80 -5.46
N ARG A 76 -17.13 12.21 -6.74
CA ARG A 76 -18.00 11.74 -7.81
C ARG A 76 -17.31 10.67 -8.64
N HIS A 77 -18.08 9.67 -9.05
CA HIS A 77 -17.56 8.56 -9.84
C HIS A 77 -16.95 9.00 -11.17
N GLU A 78 -17.60 9.93 -11.89
CA GLU A 78 -17.10 10.47 -13.16
C GLU A 78 -15.76 11.18 -13.02
N ASP A 79 -15.54 11.96 -11.95
CA ASP A 79 -14.30 12.67 -11.70
C ASP A 79 -13.17 11.67 -11.37
N ILE A 80 -13.45 10.70 -10.50
CA ILE A 80 -12.51 9.63 -10.16
C ILE A 80 -12.13 8.83 -11.40
N LYS A 81 -13.12 8.47 -12.23
CA LYS A 81 -12.88 7.76 -13.49
C LYS A 81 -12.03 8.59 -14.46
N HIS A 82 -12.33 9.90 -14.57
CA HIS A 82 -11.56 10.81 -15.42
C HIS A 82 -10.09 10.84 -15.01
N VAL A 83 -9.79 11.01 -13.72
CA VAL A 83 -8.44 11.02 -13.18
C VAL A 83 -7.75 9.66 -13.43
N SER A 84 -8.40 8.56 -13.08
CA SER A 84 -7.84 7.20 -13.23
C SER A 84 -7.51 6.83 -14.68
N MET A 85 -8.27 7.36 -15.65
CA MET A 85 -8.08 7.04 -17.08
C MET A 85 -7.09 7.97 -17.80
N ASN A 86 -6.56 8.98 -17.12
CA ASN A 86 -5.66 9.97 -17.72
C ASN A 86 -4.30 10.04 -16.99
N PRO A 87 -3.52 8.94 -16.95
CA PRO A 87 -2.24 8.91 -16.21
C PRO A 87 -1.17 9.85 -16.77
N LYS A 88 -1.35 10.37 -18.00
CA LYS A 88 -0.45 11.40 -18.55
C LYS A 88 -0.65 12.77 -17.90
N ILE A 89 -1.81 13.01 -17.30
CA ILE A 89 -2.16 14.26 -16.61
C ILE A 89 -2.06 14.05 -15.09
N PHE A 90 -2.57 12.92 -14.62
CA PHE A 90 -2.62 12.55 -13.22
C PHE A 90 -1.70 11.35 -12.99
N SER A 91 -0.47 11.64 -12.67
CA SER A 91 0.57 10.63 -12.47
C SER A 91 0.41 9.96 -11.09
N SER A 92 0.71 8.65 -11.03
CA SER A 92 0.84 7.89 -9.79
C SER A 92 2.27 7.82 -9.28
N GLN A 93 3.22 8.46 -9.95
CA GLN A 93 4.63 8.39 -9.57
C GLN A 93 4.92 9.18 -8.29
N TYR A 94 5.89 8.68 -7.53
CA TYR A 94 6.29 9.29 -6.24
C TYR A 94 6.59 10.78 -6.34
N ALA A 95 7.34 11.20 -7.37
CA ALA A 95 7.76 12.59 -7.55
C ALA A 95 6.58 13.57 -7.77
N THR A 96 5.36 13.07 -7.97
CA THR A 96 4.15 13.86 -8.20
C THR A 96 3.25 13.96 -6.97
N GLY A 97 3.71 13.53 -5.79
CA GLY A 97 2.96 13.65 -4.53
C GLY A 97 2.06 12.46 -4.22
N ASN A 98 2.57 11.25 -4.32
CA ASN A 98 1.81 10.04 -3.95
C ASN A 98 1.61 9.95 -2.43
N MET A 99 0.36 9.88 -1.97
CA MET A 99 0.01 9.78 -0.55
C MET A 99 0.61 8.56 0.17
N LEU A 100 0.83 7.46 -0.53
CA LEU A 100 1.42 6.23 0.05
C LEU A 100 2.88 6.39 0.44
N THR A 101 3.51 7.46 0.00
CA THR A 101 4.93 7.74 0.21
C THR A 101 5.17 8.98 1.07
N GLN A 102 4.15 9.47 1.77
CA GLN A 102 4.27 10.62 2.67
C GLN A 102 5.31 10.38 3.77
N GLY A 103 6.00 11.44 4.15
CA GLY A 103 7.08 11.46 5.13
C GLY A 103 8.46 11.55 4.49
N SER A 104 9.45 11.97 5.28
CA SER A 104 10.82 12.17 4.78
C SER A 104 11.47 10.84 4.41
N GLU A 105 12.19 10.82 3.30
CA GLU A 105 13.01 9.69 2.85
C GLU A 105 14.02 9.25 3.93
N GLU A 106 14.55 10.21 4.67
CA GLU A 106 15.54 10.01 5.72
C GLU A 106 15.07 9.11 6.87
N ASN A 107 13.75 9.07 7.11
CA ASN A 107 13.15 8.28 8.19
C ASN A 107 12.65 6.89 7.74
N ARG A 108 12.96 6.49 6.51
CA ARG A 108 12.48 5.22 5.94
C ARG A 108 13.62 4.25 5.69
N HIS A 109 13.33 2.96 5.88
CA HIS A 109 14.28 1.91 5.47
C HIS A 109 14.53 1.99 3.96
N PRO A 110 15.80 2.15 3.48
CA PRO A 110 16.09 2.46 2.07
C PRO A 110 15.54 1.44 1.08
N ARG A 111 15.59 0.15 1.42
CA ARG A 111 15.08 -0.92 0.55
C ARG A 111 13.56 -0.90 0.45
N LEU A 112 12.89 -0.65 1.56
CA LEU A 112 11.42 -0.55 1.61
C LEU A 112 10.96 0.70 0.85
N PHE A 113 11.62 1.84 1.03
CA PHE A 113 11.34 3.06 0.30
C PHE A 113 11.52 2.86 -1.21
N LYS A 114 12.66 2.26 -1.64
CA LYS A 114 12.89 1.96 -3.05
C LYS A 114 11.84 1.02 -3.61
N SER A 115 11.44 -0.04 -2.89
CA SER A 115 10.41 -0.96 -3.36
C SER A 115 9.05 -0.27 -3.51
N THR A 116 8.75 0.70 -2.65
CA THR A 116 7.53 1.51 -2.76
C THR A 116 7.54 2.37 -4.01
N ILE A 117 8.66 3.02 -4.34
CA ILE A 117 8.78 3.81 -5.56
C ILE A 117 8.66 2.94 -6.83
N ASP A 118 9.33 1.79 -6.83
CA ASP A 118 9.35 0.87 -7.98
C ASP A 118 8.09 -0.02 -8.05
N HIS A 119 7.17 0.10 -7.11
CA HIS A 119 5.96 -0.69 -7.08
C HIS A 119 5.04 -0.37 -8.26
N MET A 120 4.44 -1.39 -8.86
CA MET A 120 3.61 -1.24 -10.07
C MET A 120 2.49 -0.20 -9.92
N LEU A 121 1.92 -0.02 -8.72
CA LEU A 121 0.90 1.00 -8.44
C LEU A 121 1.45 2.43 -8.50
N ASN A 122 2.76 2.61 -8.35
CA ASN A 122 3.45 3.88 -8.34
C ASN A 122 4.21 4.14 -9.64
N LEU A 123 3.84 3.47 -10.71
CA LEU A 123 4.42 3.60 -12.04
C LEU A 123 3.35 3.94 -13.06
N ASP A 124 3.73 4.71 -14.07
CA ASP A 124 2.87 5.08 -15.18
C ASP A 124 3.40 4.56 -16.51
N GLY A 125 2.57 4.65 -17.56
CA GLY A 125 2.94 4.45 -18.96
C GLY A 125 3.57 3.09 -19.24
N GLU A 126 4.68 3.10 -19.98
CA GLU A 126 5.34 1.89 -20.47
C GLU A 126 5.94 1.03 -19.35
N MET A 127 6.41 1.65 -18.26
CA MET A 127 6.97 0.91 -17.12
C MET A 127 5.89 0.12 -16.40
N HIS A 128 4.74 0.75 -16.11
CA HIS A 128 3.57 0.07 -15.55
C HIS A 128 3.11 -1.08 -16.45
N LEU A 129 2.94 -0.80 -17.76
CA LEU A 129 2.48 -1.80 -18.73
C LEU A 129 3.48 -2.95 -18.90
N GLY A 130 4.77 -2.67 -18.83
CA GLY A 130 5.84 -3.69 -18.90
C GLY A 130 5.71 -4.67 -17.75
N LEU A 131 5.72 -4.18 -16.51
CA LEU A 131 5.56 -5.04 -15.33
C LEU A 131 4.24 -5.78 -15.33
N ARG A 132 3.14 -5.11 -15.67
CA ARG A 132 1.82 -5.74 -15.74
C ARG A 132 1.78 -6.90 -16.74
N LYS A 133 2.42 -6.76 -17.90
CA LYS A 133 2.49 -7.83 -18.90
C LYS A 133 3.23 -9.07 -18.39
N GLU A 134 4.29 -8.88 -17.60
CA GLU A 134 5.03 -9.99 -16.99
C GLU A 134 4.20 -10.74 -15.96
N HIS A 135 3.33 -10.06 -15.21
CA HIS A 135 2.45 -10.69 -14.22
C HIS A 135 1.21 -11.34 -14.82
N MET A 136 0.75 -10.88 -16.00
CA MET A 136 -0.50 -11.35 -16.63
C MET A 136 -0.65 -12.88 -16.78
N PRO A 137 0.40 -13.67 -17.07
CA PRO A 137 0.27 -15.13 -17.18
C PRO A 137 -0.30 -15.80 -15.94
N PHE A 138 0.04 -15.29 -14.75
CA PHE A 138 -0.41 -15.82 -13.45
C PHE A 138 -1.87 -15.49 -13.11
N PHE A 139 -2.52 -14.66 -13.92
CA PHE A 139 -3.93 -14.26 -13.75
C PHE A 139 -4.83 -14.73 -14.89
N LYS A 140 -4.33 -15.61 -15.77
CA LYS A 140 -5.14 -16.22 -16.83
C LYS A 140 -6.05 -17.30 -16.25
N PRO A 141 -7.25 -17.53 -16.86
CA PRO A 141 -8.22 -18.50 -16.36
C PRO A 141 -7.63 -19.88 -16.05
N GLY A 142 -6.82 -20.44 -16.95
CA GLY A 142 -6.23 -21.77 -16.73
C GLY A 142 -5.31 -21.87 -15.52
N TYR A 143 -4.47 -20.82 -15.28
CA TYR A 143 -3.63 -20.78 -14.07
C TYR A 143 -4.48 -20.64 -12.81
N VAL A 144 -5.51 -19.77 -12.86
CA VAL A 144 -6.42 -19.55 -11.73
C VAL A 144 -7.22 -20.82 -11.40
N GLU A 145 -7.67 -21.58 -12.40
CA GLU A 145 -8.36 -22.87 -12.19
C GLU A 145 -7.45 -23.89 -11.49
N ASP A 146 -6.19 -23.98 -11.86
CA ASP A 146 -5.24 -24.88 -11.19
C ASP A 146 -4.91 -24.42 -9.77
N LEU A 147 -4.74 -23.13 -9.56
CA LEU A 147 -4.58 -22.54 -8.23
C LEU A 147 -5.81 -22.81 -7.35
N GLN A 148 -7.04 -22.68 -7.91
CA GLN A 148 -8.29 -22.99 -7.20
C GLN A 148 -8.33 -24.42 -6.67
N LYS A 149 -7.86 -25.39 -7.45
CA LYS A 149 -7.79 -26.80 -6.99
C LYS A 149 -6.90 -26.94 -5.75
N LYS A 150 -5.70 -26.31 -5.79
CA LYS A 150 -4.77 -26.30 -4.65
C LYS A 150 -5.38 -25.63 -3.42
N VAL A 151 -6.00 -24.47 -3.60
CA VAL A 151 -6.67 -23.73 -2.52
C VAL A 151 -7.80 -24.54 -1.92
N THR A 152 -8.60 -25.25 -2.73
CA THR A 152 -9.71 -26.10 -2.25
C THR A 152 -9.17 -27.23 -1.35
N ILE A 153 -8.06 -27.86 -1.73
CA ILE A 153 -7.40 -28.89 -0.91
C ILE A 153 -6.93 -28.28 0.42
N LYS A 154 -6.29 -27.10 0.36
CA LYS A 154 -5.80 -26.42 1.57
C LYS A 154 -6.94 -26.04 2.52
N VAL A 155 -8.07 -25.56 1.99
CA VAL A 155 -9.29 -25.29 2.79
C VAL A 155 -9.75 -26.55 3.52
N GLY A 156 -9.83 -27.70 2.81
CA GLY A 156 -10.19 -28.98 3.43
C GLY A 156 -9.26 -29.32 4.58
N GLN A 157 -7.95 -29.21 4.39
CA GLN A 157 -6.96 -29.48 5.44
C GLN A 157 -7.13 -28.57 6.67
N LEU A 158 -7.38 -27.28 6.47
CA LEU A 158 -7.60 -26.33 7.57
C LEU A 158 -8.90 -26.67 8.32
N LEU A 159 -9.97 -27.02 7.61
CA LEU A 159 -11.24 -27.42 8.23
C LEU A 159 -11.09 -28.73 9.03
N ASP A 160 -10.34 -29.69 8.50
CA ASP A 160 -10.04 -30.94 9.23
C ASP A 160 -9.25 -30.70 10.52
N GLN A 161 -8.36 -29.71 10.53
CA GLN A 161 -7.60 -29.33 11.71
C GLN A 161 -8.46 -28.68 12.79
N ILE A 162 -9.37 -27.78 12.41
CA ILE A 162 -10.20 -27.04 13.38
C ILE A 162 -11.43 -27.83 13.83
N GLY A 163 -11.92 -28.78 13.02
CA GLY A 163 -13.12 -29.55 13.33
C GLY A 163 -13.13 -30.21 14.72
N PRO A 164 -12.04 -30.85 15.17
CA PRO A 164 -11.96 -31.46 16.50
C PRO A 164 -11.88 -30.46 17.67
N MET A 165 -11.58 -29.18 17.40
CA MET A 165 -11.37 -28.17 18.45
C MET A 165 -12.69 -27.71 19.10
N GLY A 166 -13.84 -27.87 18.40
CA GLY A 166 -15.15 -27.40 18.83
C GLY A 166 -15.35 -25.89 18.69
N GLU A 167 -14.35 -25.09 19.04
CA GLU A 167 -14.28 -23.64 18.82
C GLU A 167 -12.89 -23.24 18.34
N CYS A 168 -12.77 -22.18 17.56
CA CYS A 168 -11.49 -21.68 17.09
C CYS A 168 -11.53 -20.17 16.80
N ASN A 169 -10.36 -19.55 16.71
CA ASN A 169 -10.24 -18.22 16.11
C ASN A 169 -10.16 -18.38 14.58
N LEU A 170 -11.27 -18.08 13.89
CA LEU A 170 -11.35 -18.24 12.43
C LEU A 170 -10.30 -17.41 11.67
N VAL A 171 -9.87 -16.28 12.23
CA VAL A 171 -8.86 -15.42 11.57
C VAL A 171 -7.50 -16.11 11.56
N SER A 172 -6.98 -16.53 12.72
CA SER A 172 -5.67 -17.17 12.81
C SER A 172 -5.64 -18.55 12.16
N GLU A 173 -6.71 -19.33 12.31
CA GLU A 173 -6.72 -20.73 11.84
C GLU A 173 -7.04 -20.87 10.34
N VAL A 174 -7.80 -19.93 9.75
CA VAL A 174 -8.26 -20.06 8.36
C VAL A 174 -8.00 -18.82 7.55
N SER A 175 -8.52 -17.64 7.97
CA SER A 175 -8.59 -16.47 7.09
C SER A 175 -7.22 -15.87 6.78
N GLN A 176 -6.29 -15.94 7.71
CA GLN A 176 -4.90 -15.50 7.54
C GLN A 176 -4.08 -16.51 6.70
N GLN A 177 -4.37 -17.80 6.85
CA GLN A 177 -3.60 -18.87 6.21
C GLN A 177 -3.81 -18.92 4.68
N LEU A 178 -5.04 -18.69 4.21
CA LEU A 178 -5.38 -18.86 2.80
C LEU A 178 -4.72 -17.83 1.85
N PRO A 179 -4.72 -16.53 2.13
CA PRO A 179 -4.01 -15.55 1.30
C PRO A 179 -2.51 -15.81 1.23
N ILE A 180 -1.89 -16.15 2.37
CA ILE A 180 -0.46 -16.46 2.45
C ILE A 180 -0.13 -17.73 1.65
N TYR A 181 -0.96 -18.77 1.78
CA TYR A 181 -0.82 -19.98 0.99
C TYR A 181 -0.92 -19.66 -0.51
N THR A 182 -1.95 -18.92 -0.91
CA THR A 182 -2.21 -18.56 -2.31
C THR A 182 -1.06 -17.74 -2.90
N LEU A 183 -0.58 -16.72 -2.16
CA LEU A 183 0.58 -15.92 -2.56
C LEU A 183 1.84 -16.77 -2.67
N SER A 184 2.07 -17.68 -1.73
CA SER A 184 3.21 -18.58 -1.73
C SER A 184 3.23 -19.52 -2.94
N GLU A 185 2.05 -20.01 -3.38
CA GLU A 185 1.91 -20.82 -4.59
C GLU A 185 2.24 -20.00 -5.86
N ILE A 186 1.78 -18.74 -5.93
CA ILE A 186 2.07 -17.84 -7.07
C ILE A 186 3.55 -17.49 -7.15
N LEU A 187 4.19 -17.25 -6.00
CA LEU A 187 5.61 -16.88 -5.93
C LEU A 187 6.55 -18.09 -5.90
N GLY A 188 6.00 -19.31 -5.82
CA GLY A 188 6.76 -20.55 -5.70
C GLY A 188 7.61 -20.61 -4.43
N ILE A 189 7.05 -20.15 -3.29
CA ILE A 189 7.72 -20.19 -2.00
C ILE A 189 7.58 -21.57 -1.39
N PRO A 190 8.69 -22.23 -1.01
CA PRO A 190 8.67 -23.56 -0.39
C PRO A 190 7.79 -23.59 0.86
N GLU A 191 7.07 -24.69 1.08
CA GLU A 191 6.16 -24.85 2.23
C GLU A 191 6.86 -24.61 3.57
N ALA A 192 8.10 -25.09 3.70
CA ALA A 192 8.91 -24.90 4.91
C ALA A 192 9.23 -23.43 5.24
N ASP A 193 9.14 -22.53 4.27
CA ASP A 193 9.45 -21.11 4.44
C ASP A 193 8.21 -20.24 4.60
N ARG A 194 7.00 -20.78 4.39
CA ARG A 194 5.75 -20.00 4.41
C ARG A 194 5.47 -19.33 5.75
N GLN A 195 5.91 -19.95 6.85
CA GLN A 195 5.76 -19.34 8.18
C GLN A 195 6.55 -18.03 8.33
N LYS A 196 7.65 -17.87 7.61
CA LYS A 196 8.40 -16.61 7.59
C LYS A 196 7.56 -15.46 7.02
N LEU A 197 6.75 -15.74 5.97
CA LEU A 197 5.86 -14.72 5.39
C LEU A 197 4.82 -14.27 6.41
N VAL A 198 4.24 -15.20 7.16
CA VAL A 198 3.30 -14.87 8.25
C VAL A 198 3.97 -13.92 9.23
N THR A 199 5.15 -14.28 9.73
CA THR A 199 5.90 -13.47 10.71
C THR A 199 6.21 -12.06 10.17
N TRP A 200 6.67 -11.97 8.91
CA TRP A 200 6.96 -10.66 8.30
C TRP A 200 5.71 -9.80 8.10
N MET A 201 4.57 -10.41 7.69
CA MET A 201 3.31 -9.69 7.54
C MET A 201 2.79 -9.16 8.87
N GLU A 202 2.78 -10.00 9.92
CA GLU A 202 2.39 -9.60 11.28
C GLU A 202 3.28 -8.46 11.80
N PHE A 203 4.56 -8.54 11.51
CA PHE A 203 5.51 -7.49 11.92
C PHE A 203 5.28 -6.16 11.17
N LEU A 204 5.00 -6.22 9.87
CA LEU A 204 4.67 -5.02 9.08
C LEU A 204 3.34 -4.39 9.53
N GLU A 205 2.34 -5.20 9.87
CA GLU A 205 1.07 -4.72 10.44
C GLU A 205 1.28 -4.03 11.78
N LEU A 206 2.10 -4.63 12.66
CA LEU A 206 2.44 -4.04 13.95
C LEU A 206 3.19 -2.71 13.79
N ALA A 207 4.12 -2.63 12.84
CA ALA A 207 4.84 -1.39 12.54
C ALA A 207 3.91 -0.29 12.03
N GLN A 208 2.91 -0.64 11.20
CA GLN A 208 1.88 0.32 10.76
C GLN A 208 1.02 0.81 11.94
N TYR A 209 0.64 -0.08 12.83
CA TYR A 209 -0.11 0.30 14.05
C TYR A 209 0.66 1.33 14.88
N PHE A 210 1.96 1.09 15.14
CA PHE A 210 2.80 2.04 15.87
C PHE A 210 2.96 3.37 15.13
N ALA A 211 3.10 3.36 13.81
CA ALA A 211 3.17 4.60 13.03
C ALA A 211 1.88 5.43 13.13
N VAL A 212 0.70 4.79 13.06
CA VAL A 212 -0.59 5.44 13.25
C VAL A 212 -0.73 6.02 14.66
N GLU A 213 -0.34 5.26 15.68
CA GLU A 213 -0.40 5.72 17.07
C GLU A 213 0.54 6.91 17.33
N GLN A 214 1.72 6.92 16.72
CA GLN A 214 2.64 8.04 16.76
C GLN A 214 2.05 9.30 16.14
N ILE A 215 1.38 9.19 14.98
CA ILE A 215 0.69 10.31 14.33
C ILE A 215 -0.40 10.87 15.24
N LYS A 216 -1.18 10.02 15.90
CA LYS A 216 -2.20 10.45 16.87
C LYS A 216 -1.60 11.23 18.01
N GLN A 217 -0.54 10.72 18.63
CA GLN A 217 0.15 11.38 19.73
C GLN A 217 0.70 12.74 19.32
N GLN A 218 1.29 12.86 18.12
CA GLN A 218 1.74 14.15 17.58
C GLN A 218 0.58 15.14 17.40
N ASN A 219 -0.56 14.69 16.89
CA ASN A 219 -1.75 15.52 16.73
C ASN A 219 -2.33 15.99 18.07
N GLU A 220 -2.16 15.20 19.13
CA GLU A 220 -2.54 15.56 20.51
C GLU A 220 -1.51 16.44 21.23
N GLY A 221 -0.43 16.82 20.56
CA GLY A 221 0.61 17.73 21.08
C GLY A 221 1.66 17.04 21.95
N VAL A 222 1.77 15.72 21.89
CA VAL A 222 2.84 14.97 22.55
C VAL A 222 4.13 15.17 21.75
N THR A 223 5.09 15.89 22.34
CA THR A 223 6.34 16.30 21.66
C THR A 223 7.42 15.24 21.65
N ASP A 224 7.30 14.17 22.46
CA ASP A 224 8.27 13.08 22.55
C ASP A 224 7.62 11.75 22.14
N SER A 225 7.22 11.69 20.87
CA SER A 225 6.64 10.49 20.25
C SER A 225 7.66 9.75 19.37
N SER A 226 8.95 9.94 19.60
CA SER A 226 9.98 9.22 18.84
C SER A 226 9.92 7.72 19.09
N PRO A 227 9.94 6.88 18.03
CA PRO A 227 9.95 5.44 18.21
C PRO A 227 11.19 4.99 19.01
N ASP A 228 11.01 3.95 19.80
CA ASP A 228 12.12 3.30 20.52
C ASP A 228 13.22 2.87 19.51
N PRO A 229 14.49 3.29 19.73
CA PRO A 229 15.59 2.88 18.87
C PRO A 229 15.75 1.36 18.72
N GLU A 230 15.42 0.57 19.72
CA GLU A 230 15.46 -0.89 19.65
C GLU A 230 14.38 -1.40 18.68
N MET A 231 13.18 -0.82 18.70
CA MET A 231 12.11 -1.15 17.76
C MET A 231 12.46 -0.78 16.33
N ILE A 232 13.12 0.38 16.11
CA ILE A 232 13.61 0.78 14.78
C ILE A 232 14.64 -0.23 14.27
N ASN A 233 15.59 -0.62 15.10
CA ASN A 233 16.62 -1.60 14.73
C ASN A 233 16.01 -2.96 14.41
N LEU A 234 15.05 -3.42 15.19
CA LEU A 234 14.33 -4.66 14.94
C LEU A 234 13.56 -4.59 13.62
N PHE A 235 12.86 -3.47 13.37
CA PHE A 235 12.14 -3.23 12.11
C PHE A 235 13.10 -3.30 10.91
N ASN A 236 14.21 -2.61 10.97
CA ASN A 236 15.20 -2.59 9.90
C ASN A 236 15.77 -3.99 9.63
N ALA A 237 16.09 -4.75 10.68
CA ALA A 237 16.58 -6.12 10.55
C ALA A 237 15.55 -7.06 9.90
N MET A 238 14.28 -6.95 10.26
CA MET A 238 13.20 -7.76 9.67
C MET A 238 12.97 -7.41 8.20
N VAL A 239 13.02 -6.13 7.86
CA VAL A 239 12.92 -5.67 6.46
C VAL A 239 14.09 -6.22 5.64
N ASP A 240 15.32 -6.14 6.16
CA ASP A 240 16.49 -6.67 5.46
C ASP A 240 16.40 -8.18 5.27
N GLU A 241 15.99 -8.94 6.28
CA GLU A 241 15.78 -10.39 6.17
C GLU A 241 14.78 -10.73 5.07
N MET A 242 13.64 -10.03 5.01
CA MET A 242 12.61 -10.23 4.00
C MET A 242 13.16 -10.00 2.57
N PHE A 243 13.88 -8.91 2.36
CA PHE A 243 14.46 -8.61 1.05
C PHE A 243 15.58 -9.57 0.66
N ASP A 244 16.41 -10.00 1.61
CA ASP A 244 17.50 -10.96 1.36
C ASP A 244 16.95 -12.34 1.03
N TYR A 245 15.88 -12.76 1.70
CA TYR A 245 15.15 -13.98 1.37
C TYR A 245 14.57 -13.91 -0.05
N GLY A 246 13.87 -12.82 -0.40
CA GLY A 246 13.32 -12.62 -1.75
C GLY A 246 14.41 -12.69 -2.82
N LYS A 247 15.55 -12.05 -2.59
CA LYS A 247 16.73 -12.14 -3.47
C LYS A 247 17.27 -13.57 -3.59
N HIS A 248 17.33 -14.29 -2.48
CA HIS A 248 17.78 -15.69 -2.45
C HIS A 248 16.88 -16.59 -3.31
N ILE A 249 15.55 -16.52 -3.12
CA ILE A 249 14.57 -17.28 -3.90
C ILE A 249 14.68 -16.94 -5.39
N LEU A 250 14.73 -15.65 -5.73
CA LEU A 250 14.88 -15.22 -7.12
C LEU A 250 16.13 -15.81 -7.79
N LEU A 251 17.27 -15.78 -7.11
CA LEU A 251 18.53 -16.34 -7.63
C LEU A 251 18.46 -17.86 -7.77
N LYS A 252 17.81 -18.57 -6.84
CA LYS A 252 17.58 -20.01 -6.90
C LYS A 252 16.74 -20.38 -8.12
N LYS A 253 15.61 -19.69 -8.33
CA LYS A 253 14.69 -19.92 -9.47
C LYS A 253 15.33 -19.57 -10.82
N ARG A 254 16.15 -18.52 -10.89
CA ARG A 254 16.92 -18.23 -12.12
C ARG A 254 17.90 -19.32 -12.50
N LYS A 255 18.46 -20.04 -11.52
CA LYS A 255 19.36 -21.19 -11.78
C LYS A 255 18.59 -22.45 -12.17
N ASN A 256 17.45 -22.67 -11.56
CA ASN A 256 16.59 -23.83 -11.78
C ASN A 256 15.15 -23.34 -11.96
N PRO A 257 14.76 -22.91 -13.17
CA PRO A 257 13.39 -22.45 -13.44
C PRO A 257 12.39 -23.58 -13.22
N GLU A 258 11.30 -23.27 -12.53
CA GLU A 258 10.15 -24.13 -12.30
C GLU A 258 8.92 -23.49 -12.94
N ASN A 259 7.81 -24.22 -13.08
CA ASN A 259 6.55 -23.68 -13.62
C ASN A 259 5.73 -22.96 -12.54
N ASP A 260 6.33 -22.02 -11.84
CA ASP A 260 5.72 -21.23 -10.77
C ASP A 260 6.10 -19.74 -10.89
#